data_23be048e1077f2794b4a21a33c46fcd0
#
_entry.id   23be048e1077f2794b4a21a33c46fcd0
#
_cell.length_a   1.000
_cell.length_b   1.000
_cell.length_c   1.000
_cell.angle_alpha   90.00
_cell.angle_beta   90.00
_cell.angle_gamma   90.00
#
_symmetry.space_group_name_H-M   'P 1'
#
loop_
_entity.id
_entity.type
_entity.pdbx_description
1 polymer ?
#
loop_
_entity_poly.entity_id
_entity_poly.type
_entity_poly.pdbx_seq_one_letter_code
_entity_poly.pdbx_strand_id
1 'polypeptide(L)'
;GIIITIEKAVNHCTCPNCGHITHSIHQNHWRMIHDLPWSEKPVFLKINRRQFKCHKCKKVFSEKLDFVDKSKGYTKRLATNIVEQVLNSNIHSVAKRNDLSDEEVESMLKRQVAQIQKINLRGVKRLGIDEIALVKGQGNYLAVLVDLDTRKP
;
A
#
# COMPACT_ATOMS: atom_id res chain seq x y z
N GLY A 1 1.56 -20.44 -5.91
CA GLY A 1 2.12 -19.27 -5.23
C GLY A 1 3.08 -19.66 -4.12
N ILE A 2 3.80 -18.68 -3.60
CA ILE A 2 4.75 -18.85 -2.49
C ILE A 2 4.14 -18.22 -1.24
N ILE A 3 4.13 -18.93 -0.11
CA ILE A 3 3.71 -18.39 1.18
C ILE A 3 4.94 -18.27 2.09
N ILE A 4 5.22 -17.06 2.56
CA ILE A 4 6.30 -16.77 3.50
C ILE A 4 5.68 -16.40 4.84
N THR A 5 5.92 -17.21 5.88
CA THR A 5 5.48 -16.86 7.23
C THR A 5 6.47 -15.90 7.88
N ILE A 6 5.97 -14.76 8.36
CA ILE A 6 6.78 -13.73 9.02
C ILE A 6 6.28 -13.56 10.45
N GLU A 7 7.21 -13.62 11.39
CA GLU A 7 6.97 -13.36 12.79
C GLU A 7 7.87 -12.23 13.29
N LYS A 8 7.32 -11.39 14.14
CA LYS A 8 8.08 -10.32 14.77
C LYS A 8 8.83 -10.86 15.97
N ALA A 9 10.15 -10.72 15.99
CA ALA A 9 11.01 -11.23 17.06
C ALA A 9 10.73 -10.58 18.43
N VAL A 10 10.10 -9.38 18.45
CA VAL A 10 9.87 -8.61 19.69
C VAL A 10 8.49 -8.91 20.26
N ASN A 11 8.41 -9.25 21.56
CA ASN A 11 7.15 -9.59 22.25
C ASN A 11 6.50 -8.42 23.00
N HIS A 12 6.81 -7.18 22.62
CA HIS A 12 6.21 -5.99 23.21
C HIS A 12 5.79 -4.98 22.14
N CYS A 13 4.91 -4.05 22.53
CA CYS A 13 4.48 -2.95 21.66
C CYS A 13 4.26 -1.68 22.49
N THR A 14 4.56 -0.53 21.89
CA THR A 14 4.30 0.78 22.51
C THR A 14 2.86 1.18 22.25
N CYS A 15 2.13 1.53 23.32
CA CYS A 15 0.75 1.99 23.25
C CYS A 15 0.68 3.33 22.50
N PRO A 16 -0.07 3.44 21.41
CA PRO A 16 -0.18 4.69 20.65
C PRO A 16 -0.93 5.80 21.39
N ASN A 17 -1.65 5.47 22.48
CA ASN A 17 -2.43 6.44 23.23
C ASN A 17 -1.66 7.07 24.40
N CYS A 18 -0.78 6.34 25.08
CA CYS A 18 -0.11 6.81 26.29
C CYS A 18 1.40 6.54 26.34
N GLY A 19 1.99 6.02 25.28
CA GLY A 19 3.43 5.72 25.16
C GLY A 19 3.94 4.56 26.03
N HIS A 20 3.08 3.92 26.85
CA HIS A 20 3.50 2.81 27.72
C HIS A 20 3.83 1.55 26.93
N ILE A 21 4.93 0.87 27.27
CA ILE A 21 5.29 -0.41 26.65
C ILE A 21 4.47 -1.53 27.32
N THR A 22 3.83 -2.36 26.52
CA THR A 22 3.04 -3.50 27.00
C THR A 22 3.47 -4.81 26.33
N HIS A 23 3.50 -5.89 27.10
CA HIS A 23 3.75 -7.25 26.66
C HIS A 23 2.45 -8.08 26.57
N SER A 24 1.32 -7.50 26.98
CA SER A 24 0.06 -8.21 27.07
C SER A 24 -0.59 -8.32 25.69
N ILE A 25 -0.47 -9.48 25.08
CA ILE A 25 -1.16 -9.82 23.85
C ILE A 25 -2.64 -10.09 24.21
N HIS A 26 -3.55 -9.34 23.59
CA HIS A 26 -4.99 -9.50 23.74
C HIS A 26 -5.54 -10.54 22.79
N GLN A 27 -5.08 -10.50 21.51
CA GLN A 27 -5.53 -11.42 20.46
C GLN A 27 -4.52 -11.52 19.32
N ASN A 28 -4.50 -12.67 18.66
CA ASN A 28 -3.71 -12.93 17.46
C ASN A 28 -4.62 -12.88 16.23
N HIS A 29 -4.20 -12.16 15.19
CA HIS A 29 -4.90 -12.07 13.91
C HIS A 29 -3.98 -12.44 12.77
N TRP A 30 -4.09 -13.65 12.28
CA TRP A 30 -3.37 -14.10 11.11
C TRP A 30 -3.96 -13.49 9.84
N ARG A 31 -3.12 -12.96 9.00
CA ARG A 31 -3.51 -12.36 7.71
C ARG A 31 -2.58 -12.82 6.61
N MET A 32 -3.16 -13.00 5.42
CA MET A 32 -2.42 -13.14 4.16
C MET A 32 -2.29 -11.78 3.51
N ILE A 33 -1.08 -11.37 3.18
CA ILE A 33 -0.76 -10.08 2.57
C ILE A 33 -0.05 -10.36 1.25
N HIS A 34 -0.62 -9.91 0.14
CA HIS A 34 -0.04 -10.04 -1.18
C HIS A 34 1.21 -9.16 -1.31
N ASP A 35 2.29 -9.72 -1.80
CA ASP A 35 3.58 -9.05 -1.96
C ASP A 35 4.06 -9.12 -3.41
N LEU A 36 5.19 -8.49 -3.72
CA LEU A 36 5.82 -8.58 -5.03
C LEU A 36 6.03 -10.05 -5.42
N PRO A 37 5.75 -10.42 -6.68
CA PRO A 37 5.97 -11.78 -7.15
C PRO A 37 7.46 -12.13 -7.11
N TRP A 38 7.76 -13.39 -6.88
CA TRP A 38 9.09 -13.94 -7.07
C TRP A 38 9.14 -14.68 -8.41
N SER A 39 9.85 -14.12 -9.37
CA SER A 39 9.74 -14.52 -10.77
C SER A 39 8.28 -14.40 -11.22
N GLU A 40 7.68 -15.43 -11.77
CA GLU A 40 6.29 -15.47 -12.21
C GLU A 40 5.30 -16.00 -11.16
N LYS A 41 5.77 -16.25 -9.91
CA LYS A 41 4.93 -16.83 -8.86
C LYS A 41 4.42 -15.74 -7.91
N PRO A 42 3.11 -15.65 -7.65
CA PRO A 42 2.58 -14.75 -6.65
C PRO A 42 3.11 -15.12 -5.26
N VAL A 43 3.44 -14.11 -4.47
CA VAL A 43 3.96 -14.24 -3.12
C VAL A 43 2.98 -13.68 -2.11
N PHE A 44 2.72 -14.46 -1.06
CA PHE A 44 1.87 -14.06 0.05
C PHE A 44 2.65 -14.13 1.36
N LEU A 45 2.60 -13.05 2.14
CA LEU A 45 3.15 -13.00 3.48
C LEU A 45 2.08 -13.40 4.48
N LYS A 46 2.28 -14.53 5.18
CA LYS A 46 1.44 -14.95 6.31
C LYS A 46 1.97 -14.29 7.58
N ILE A 47 1.22 -13.34 8.13
CA ILE A 47 1.64 -12.48 9.22
C ILE A 47 0.65 -12.56 10.38
N ASN A 48 1.16 -12.72 11.58
CA ASN A 48 0.38 -12.54 12.79
C ASN A 48 0.37 -11.07 13.19
N ARG A 49 -0.72 -10.35 12.90
CA ARG A 49 -0.93 -8.99 13.37
C ARG A 49 -1.56 -9.00 14.75
N ARG A 50 -0.72 -8.90 15.78
CA ARG A 50 -1.15 -9.01 17.18
C ARG A 50 -1.92 -7.78 17.64
N GLN A 51 -2.94 -8.00 18.46
CA GLN A 51 -3.55 -6.95 19.27
C GLN A 51 -2.97 -6.99 20.68
N PHE A 52 -2.68 -5.82 21.23
CA PHE A 52 -2.17 -5.64 22.58
C PHE A 52 -3.16 -4.89 23.44
N LYS A 53 -3.17 -5.20 24.75
CA LYS A 53 -3.91 -4.45 25.77
C LYS A 53 -2.93 -3.65 26.63
N CYS A 54 -3.11 -2.34 26.68
CA CYS A 54 -2.30 -1.48 27.54
C CYS A 54 -2.74 -1.57 28.99
N HIS A 55 -1.83 -1.92 29.91
CA HIS A 55 -2.14 -1.99 31.33
C HIS A 55 -2.38 -0.61 31.97
N LYS A 56 -1.74 0.45 31.44
CA LYS A 56 -1.85 1.82 31.96
C LYS A 56 -3.18 2.49 31.59
N CYS A 57 -3.52 2.54 30.29
CA CYS A 57 -4.74 3.22 29.82
C CYS A 57 -5.88 2.27 29.43
N LYS A 58 -5.71 0.97 29.62
CA LYS A 58 -6.69 -0.12 29.36
C LYS A 58 -7.15 -0.24 27.91
N LYS A 59 -6.65 0.57 26.98
CA LYS A 59 -7.00 0.50 25.56
C LYS A 59 -6.40 -0.74 24.88
N VAL A 60 -7.19 -1.32 23.98
CA VAL A 60 -6.76 -2.37 23.05
C VAL A 60 -6.37 -1.71 21.72
N PHE A 61 -5.26 -2.14 21.14
CA PHE A 61 -4.75 -1.63 19.88
C PHE A 61 -4.02 -2.71 19.10
N SER A 62 -4.04 -2.61 17.77
CA SER A 62 -3.26 -3.51 16.91
C SER A 62 -1.86 -2.97 16.70
N GLU A 63 -0.87 -3.86 16.63
CA GLU A 63 0.48 -3.45 16.25
C GLU A 63 0.49 -2.88 14.83
N LYS A 64 1.40 -1.93 14.61
CA LYS A 64 1.60 -1.31 13.32
C LYS A 64 2.58 -2.14 12.49
N LEU A 65 2.23 -2.38 11.24
CA LEU A 65 3.09 -2.98 10.22
C LEU A 65 3.49 -1.87 9.25
N ASP A 66 4.76 -1.49 9.24
CA ASP A 66 5.21 -0.32 8.48
C ASP A 66 5.17 -0.52 6.96
N PHE A 67 5.25 -1.77 6.51
CA PHE A 67 5.23 -2.17 5.10
C PHE A 67 3.84 -2.48 4.53
N VAL A 68 2.79 -2.42 5.38
CA VAL A 68 1.38 -2.62 4.98
C VAL A 68 0.55 -1.44 5.49
N ASP A 69 -0.31 -0.92 4.65
CA ASP A 69 -1.24 0.11 5.09
C ASP A 69 -2.41 -0.47 5.86
N LYS A 70 -2.98 0.35 6.74
CA LYS A 70 -4.12 -0.05 7.57
C LYS A 70 -5.27 -0.58 6.70
N SER A 71 -5.75 -1.78 7.02
CA SER A 71 -6.87 -2.46 6.35
C SER A 71 -6.61 -2.90 4.90
N LYS A 72 -5.35 -2.89 4.42
CA LYS A 72 -5.02 -3.42 3.09
C LYS A 72 -4.51 -4.86 3.15
N GLY A 73 -4.78 -5.62 2.08
CA GLY A 73 -4.35 -7.00 1.88
C GLY A 73 -3.06 -7.13 1.07
N TYR A 74 -2.33 -6.03 0.85
CA TYR A 74 -1.12 -6.00 0.03
C TYR A 74 -0.05 -5.09 0.65
N THR A 75 1.21 -5.32 0.27
CA THR A 75 2.35 -4.51 0.74
C THR A 75 2.41 -3.16 -0.01
N LYS A 76 3.02 -2.17 0.62
CA LYS A 76 3.25 -0.86 -0.02
C LYS A 76 4.10 -0.98 -1.28
N ARG A 77 5.12 -1.85 -1.27
CA ARG A 77 6.01 -2.05 -2.43
C ARG A 77 5.29 -2.70 -3.60
N LEU A 78 4.35 -3.63 -3.36
CA LEU A 78 3.48 -4.14 -4.42
C LEU A 78 2.64 -3.02 -5.01
N ALA A 79 1.99 -2.19 -4.18
CA ALA A 79 1.18 -1.09 -4.67
C ALA A 79 1.99 -0.11 -5.53
N THR A 80 3.22 0.25 -5.12
CA THR A 80 4.11 1.11 -5.93
C THR A 80 4.42 0.47 -7.28
N ASN A 81 4.81 -0.80 -7.29
CA ASN A 81 5.13 -1.53 -8.53
C ASN A 81 3.93 -1.64 -9.48
N ILE A 82 2.72 -1.90 -8.94
CA ILE A 82 1.48 -1.94 -9.73
C ILE A 82 1.20 -0.59 -10.39
N VAL A 83 1.35 0.51 -9.65
CA VAL A 83 1.18 1.86 -10.20
C VAL A 83 2.17 2.13 -11.34
N GLU A 84 3.44 1.79 -11.18
CA GLU A 84 4.46 1.91 -12.23
C GLU A 84 4.10 1.08 -13.49
N GLN A 85 3.57 -0.12 -13.31
CA GLN A 85 3.10 -0.93 -14.45
C GLN A 85 1.92 -0.28 -15.18
N VAL A 86 0.98 0.34 -14.46
CA VAL A 86 -0.20 1.00 -15.08
C VAL A 86 0.21 2.23 -15.89
N LEU A 87 1.26 2.95 -15.49
CA LEU A 87 1.78 4.09 -16.28
C LEU A 87 2.25 3.69 -17.68
N ASN A 88 2.61 2.41 -17.89
CA ASN A 88 3.07 1.87 -19.17
C ASN A 88 2.08 0.89 -19.80
N SER A 89 0.85 0.76 -19.26
CA SER A 89 -0.14 -0.22 -19.70
C SER A 89 -1.55 0.27 -19.32
N ASN A 90 -2.51 -0.65 -19.16
CA ASN A 90 -3.86 -0.36 -18.67
C ASN A 90 -4.18 -1.20 -17.43
N ILE A 91 -5.18 -0.76 -16.66
CA ILE A 91 -5.59 -1.39 -15.39
C ILE A 91 -5.90 -2.87 -15.58
N HIS A 92 -6.74 -3.22 -16.55
CA HIS A 92 -7.19 -4.59 -16.79
C HIS A 92 -6.01 -5.54 -17.08
N SER A 93 -5.09 -5.15 -17.94
CA SER A 93 -3.91 -5.96 -18.27
C SER A 93 -2.97 -6.13 -17.07
N VAL A 94 -2.81 -5.08 -16.25
CA VAL A 94 -1.98 -5.12 -15.04
C VAL A 94 -2.64 -5.98 -13.96
N ALA A 95 -3.94 -5.84 -13.75
CA ALA A 95 -4.71 -6.64 -12.81
C ALA A 95 -4.59 -8.14 -13.13
N LYS A 96 -4.86 -8.50 -14.38
CA LYS A 96 -4.75 -9.90 -14.86
C LYS A 96 -3.34 -10.48 -14.71
N ARG A 97 -2.30 -9.69 -15.00
CA ARG A 97 -0.89 -10.14 -14.88
C ARG A 97 -0.46 -10.39 -13.44
N ASN A 98 -1.01 -9.64 -12.50
CA ASN A 98 -0.61 -9.67 -11.09
C ASN A 98 -1.60 -10.44 -10.19
N ASP A 99 -2.60 -11.12 -10.76
CA ASP A 99 -3.65 -11.84 -10.02
C ASP A 99 -4.38 -10.93 -9.03
N LEU A 100 -4.76 -9.75 -9.52
CA LEU A 100 -5.52 -8.71 -8.79
C LEU A 100 -6.82 -8.41 -9.51
N SER A 101 -7.78 -7.81 -8.80
CA SER A 101 -8.97 -7.24 -9.44
C SER A 101 -8.70 -5.83 -9.95
N ASP A 102 -9.49 -5.38 -10.93
CA ASP A 102 -9.40 -4.02 -11.47
C ASP A 102 -9.62 -2.98 -10.36
N GLU A 103 -10.56 -3.25 -9.41
CA GLU A 103 -10.86 -2.40 -8.26
C GLU A 103 -9.67 -2.29 -7.28
N GLU A 104 -8.91 -3.38 -7.07
CA GLU A 104 -7.72 -3.35 -6.25
C GLU A 104 -6.65 -2.44 -6.87
N VAL A 105 -6.41 -2.58 -8.18
CA VAL A 105 -5.47 -1.72 -8.92
C VAL A 105 -5.92 -0.26 -8.90
N GLU A 106 -7.19 0.04 -9.13
CA GLU A 106 -7.74 1.39 -8.99
C GLU A 106 -7.55 1.96 -7.58
N SER A 107 -7.78 1.14 -6.55
CA SER A 107 -7.57 1.56 -5.16
C SER A 107 -6.11 1.94 -4.88
N MET A 108 -5.15 1.22 -5.49
CA MET A 108 -3.73 1.54 -5.39
C MET A 108 -3.40 2.87 -6.06
N LEU A 109 -3.91 3.10 -7.27
CA LEU A 109 -3.76 4.35 -8.03
C LEU A 109 -4.34 5.55 -7.27
N LYS A 110 -5.59 5.46 -6.83
CA LYS A 110 -6.27 6.55 -6.08
C LYS A 110 -5.47 6.96 -4.84
N ARG A 111 -4.83 6.01 -4.17
CA ARG A 111 -3.97 6.31 -3.01
C ARG A 111 -2.69 7.03 -3.39
N GLN A 112 -2.04 6.61 -4.47
CA GLN A 112 -0.81 7.26 -4.93
C GLN A 112 -1.10 8.71 -5.34
N VAL A 113 -2.19 8.93 -6.07
CA VAL A 113 -2.66 10.27 -6.43
C VAL A 113 -2.93 11.13 -5.18
N ALA A 114 -3.59 10.58 -4.15
CA ALA A 114 -3.85 11.31 -2.90
C ALA A 114 -2.55 11.67 -2.13
N GLN A 115 -1.47 10.93 -2.34
CA GLN A 115 -0.16 11.28 -1.78
C GLN A 115 0.51 12.38 -2.60
N ILE A 116 0.41 12.34 -3.94
CA ILE A 116 0.97 13.34 -4.85
C ILE A 116 0.30 14.70 -4.64
N GLN A 117 -1.01 14.76 -4.44
CA GLN A 117 -1.75 16.00 -4.17
C GLN A 117 -1.28 16.76 -2.92
N LYS A 118 -0.50 16.12 -2.05
CA LYS A 118 0.15 16.76 -0.89
C LYS A 118 1.52 17.32 -1.21
N ILE A 119 2.03 17.12 -2.42
CA ILE A 119 3.31 17.65 -2.85
C ILE A 119 3.13 19.16 -3.08
N ASN A 120 4.01 19.94 -2.45
CA ASN A 120 4.03 21.38 -2.63
C ASN A 120 4.62 21.70 -4.02
N LEU A 121 3.79 22.13 -4.94
CA LEU A 121 4.16 22.51 -6.31
C LEU A 121 4.90 23.88 -6.37
N ARG A 122 5.27 24.46 -5.23
CA ARG A 122 6.06 25.70 -5.20
C ARG A 122 7.43 25.44 -5.82
N GLY A 123 7.72 26.15 -6.92
CA GLY A 123 8.99 26.05 -7.64
C GLY A 123 8.92 25.36 -9.00
N VAL A 124 7.80 24.72 -9.34
CA VAL A 124 7.57 24.20 -10.69
C VAL A 124 7.44 25.36 -11.67
N LYS A 125 8.35 25.44 -12.66
CA LYS A 125 8.34 26.49 -13.68
C LYS A 125 7.66 26.06 -14.98
N ARG A 126 7.78 24.78 -15.33
CA ARG A 126 7.20 24.21 -16.53
C ARG A 126 6.45 22.93 -16.20
N LEU A 127 5.14 22.94 -16.45
CA LEU A 127 4.24 21.82 -16.13
C LEU A 127 3.80 21.14 -17.42
N GLY A 128 4.08 19.85 -17.55
CA GLY A 128 3.45 18.99 -18.56
C GLY A 128 2.18 18.39 -18.00
N ILE A 129 1.14 18.33 -18.82
CA ILE A 129 -0.13 17.67 -18.48
C ILE A 129 -0.38 16.60 -19.54
N ASP A 130 -0.67 15.39 -19.08
CA ASP A 130 -1.05 14.26 -19.92
C ASP A 130 -2.28 13.57 -19.33
N GLU A 131 -3.08 12.93 -20.16
CA GLU A 131 -4.26 12.19 -19.74
C GLU A 131 -4.05 10.69 -19.94
N ILE A 132 -4.20 9.93 -18.87
CA ILE A 132 -4.18 8.46 -18.91
C ILE A 132 -5.61 7.95 -18.76
N ALA A 133 -6.10 7.19 -19.75
CA ALA A 133 -7.38 6.50 -19.63
C ALA A 133 -7.26 5.37 -18.61
N LEU A 134 -7.96 5.44 -17.47
CA LEU A 134 -7.99 4.41 -16.46
C LEU A 134 -8.69 3.13 -16.95
N VAL A 135 -9.76 3.31 -17.73
CA VAL A 135 -10.48 2.21 -18.39
C VAL A 135 -10.79 2.62 -19.82
N LYS A 136 -10.40 1.81 -20.78
CA LYS A 136 -10.61 2.08 -22.21
C LYS A 136 -12.12 2.18 -22.50
N GLY A 137 -12.57 3.35 -22.98
CA GLY A 137 -13.94 3.57 -23.42
C GLY A 137 -14.96 4.00 -22.37
N GLN A 138 -14.59 4.23 -21.10
CA GLN A 138 -15.53 4.63 -20.04
C GLN A 138 -15.42 6.08 -19.56
N GLY A 139 -14.64 6.93 -20.24
CA GLY A 139 -14.54 8.35 -19.89
C GLY A 139 -13.85 8.66 -18.54
N ASN A 140 -13.27 7.68 -17.87
CA ASN A 140 -12.51 7.88 -16.67
C ASN A 140 -11.04 8.14 -17.00
N TYR A 141 -10.65 9.40 -16.97
CA TYR A 141 -9.28 9.83 -17.22
C TYR A 141 -8.60 10.27 -15.92
N LEU A 142 -7.31 9.98 -15.81
CA LEU A 142 -6.42 10.54 -14.79
C LEU A 142 -5.50 11.55 -15.46
N ALA A 143 -5.51 12.80 -14.99
CA ALA A 143 -4.54 13.78 -15.42
C ALA A 143 -3.21 13.53 -14.70
N VAL A 144 -2.14 13.38 -15.44
CA VAL A 144 -0.76 13.28 -14.93
C VAL A 144 -0.10 14.63 -15.12
N LEU A 145 0.41 15.17 -14.01
CA LEU A 145 1.18 16.41 -14.00
C LEU A 145 2.66 16.05 -13.87
N VAL A 146 3.50 16.56 -14.74
CA VAL A 146 4.95 16.31 -14.74
C VAL A 146 5.70 17.63 -14.72
N ASP A 147 6.62 17.80 -13.78
CA ASP A 147 7.58 18.89 -13.85
C ASP A 147 8.58 18.62 -15.00
N LEU A 148 8.52 19.43 -16.05
CA LEU A 148 9.34 19.25 -17.24
C LEU A 148 10.82 19.59 -17.01
N ASP A 149 11.15 20.32 -15.94
CA ASP A 149 12.54 20.66 -15.62
C ASP A 149 13.23 19.52 -14.86
N THR A 150 12.54 18.89 -13.92
CA THR A 150 13.08 17.77 -13.13
C THR A 150 12.71 16.41 -13.69
N ARG A 151 11.78 16.34 -14.65
CA ARG A 151 11.19 15.12 -15.23
C ARG A 151 10.58 14.18 -14.18
N LYS A 152 10.07 14.76 -13.09
CA LYS A 152 9.37 14.03 -12.03
C LYS A 152 7.86 14.31 -12.08
N PRO A 153 7.02 13.27 -11.87
CA PRO A 153 5.58 13.44 -11.70
C PRO A 153 5.23 14.12 -10.39
#